data_2ce4f1499c87e62c9ca578dd2b79278c
#
_entry.id   2ce4f1499c87e62c9ca578dd2b79278c
#
_cell.length_a   1.000
_cell.length_b   1.000
_cell.length_c   1.000
_cell.angle_alpha   90.00
_cell.angle_beta   90.00
_cell.angle_gamma   90.00
#
_symmetry.space_group_name_H-M   'P 1'
#
loop_
_entity.id
_entity.type
_entity.pdbx_description
1 polymer ?
#
loop_
_entity_poly.entity_id
_entity_poly.type
_entity_poly.pdbx_seq_one_letter_code
_entity_poly.pdbx_strand_id
1 'polypeptide(L)'
;MAGASGYTGALAAQIVWDHPDLELAAATSRSDAGKRLDRLYPRYRVPIGLSVLDLDRLDGIDAAIVAYPHGAAAPTVAALRERGILVVDLSADFRLRDPDTYARWYGEHGAPELFGTGVYGLTELYRDQLREATLVATPGCYPTASVLALAPLAEQGLLSEVFIAAMQGTSGYGRSSDDTVHFSAMTENAFPYKTEGHRHRPEIEQELAALGSPAPVTFVPHLLPLDQGELSTCFATLGEPTSKEAIRSLYAKRYGDEPFVHVLDGPPNLRAVRDTNECHVYVTVEERGRVVAFAAIDNIWKGASSQGVQNLNLMLGLDETAGLL
;
A
#
# COMPACT_ATOMS: atom_id res chain seq x y z
N MET A 1 14.49 -6.37 -8.65
CA MET A 1 13.80 -5.12 -8.25
C MET A 1 13.75 -4.16 -9.42
N ALA A 2 12.59 -3.86 -9.98
CA ALA A 2 12.41 -2.89 -11.06
C ALA A 2 11.95 -1.53 -10.50
N GLY A 3 12.66 -0.44 -10.86
CA GLY A 3 12.39 0.90 -10.31
C GLY A 3 13.05 1.19 -8.96
N ALA A 4 14.22 0.62 -8.70
CA ALA A 4 14.94 0.69 -7.43
C ALA A 4 15.44 2.10 -7.04
N SER A 5 15.37 3.10 -7.90
CA SER A 5 15.83 4.46 -7.58
C SER A 5 14.75 5.36 -6.96
N GLY A 6 13.47 4.95 -6.95
CA GLY A 6 12.39 5.62 -6.21
C GLY A 6 12.43 5.26 -4.72
N TYR A 7 11.72 6.01 -3.87
CA TYR A 7 11.70 5.74 -2.42
C TYR A 7 11.21 4.34 -2.08
N THR A 8 10.07 3.93 -2.63
CA THR A 8 9.49 2.59 -2.39
C THR A 8 10.37 1.49 -3.00
N GLY A 9 10.89 1.71 -4.21
CA GLY A 9 11.78 0.73 -4.85
C GLY A 9 13.11 0.54 -4.11
N ALA A 10 13.70 1.61 -3.60
CA ALA A 10 14.94 1.55 -2.82
C ALA A 10 14.72 0.84 -1.48
N LEU A 11 13.60 1.11 -0.80
CA LEU A 11 13.26 0.43 0.44
C LEU A 11 12.95 -1.05 0.21
N ALA A 12 12.17 -1.40 -0.83
CA ALA A 12 11.91 -2.80 -1.17
C ALA A 12 13.21 -3.55 -1.50
N ALA A 13 14.14 -2.90 -2.23
CA ALA A 13 15.46 -3.48 -2.50
C ALA A 13 16.28 -3.71 -1.21
N GLN A 14 16.19 -2.80 -0.24
CA GLN A 14 16.86 -2.97 1.05
C GLN A 14 16.24 -4.13 1.85
N ILE A 15 14.90 -4.21 1.93
CA ILE A 15 14.23 -5.29 2.65
C ILE A 15 14.59 -6.66 2.03
N VAL A 16 14.57 -6.77 0.69
CA VAL A 16 14.97 -8.00 -0.01
C VAL A 16 16.47 -8.31 0.20
N TRP A 17 17.35 -7.28 0.25
CA TRP A 17 18.77 -7.46 0.51
C TRP A 17 19.06 -8.04 1.90
N ASP A 18 18.32 -7.61 2.90
CA ASP A 18 18.47 -8.05 4.29
C ASP A 18 17.62 -9.30 4.61
N HIS A 19 16.82 -9.79 3.65
CA HIS A 19 15.89 -10.90 3.84
C HIS A 19 16.63 -12.23 4.00
N PRO A 20 16.22 -13.09 4.97
CA PRO A 20 16.91 -14.36 5.23
C PRO A 20 16.82 -15.39 4.09
N ASP A 21 15.74 -15.37 3.28
CA ASP A 21 15.42 -16.38 2.29
C ASP A 21 15.38 -15.86 0.85
N LEU A 22 15.61 -14.55 0.61
CA LEU A 22 15.60 -13.93 -0.71
C LEU A 22 16.98 -13.41 -1.09
N GLU A 23 17.29 -13.45 -2.39
CA GLU A 23 18.47 -12.83 -2.96
C GLU A 23 18.08 -11.68 -3.89
N LEU A 24 18.64 -10.51 -3.66
CA LEU A 24 18.48 -9.37 -4.58
C LEU A 24 19.44 -9.54 -5.78
N ALA A 25 19.04 -10.32 -6.77
CA ALA A 25 19.85 -10.64 -7.95
C ALA A 25 20.06 -9.43 -8.88
N ALA A 26 19.06 -8.54 -9.01
CA ALA A 26 19.16 -7.36 -9.87
C ALA A 26 18.32 -6.19 -9.34
N ALA A 27 18.82 -4.97 -9.56
CA ALA A 27 18.11 -3.72 -9.31
C ALA A 27 18.19 -2.81 -10.53
N THR A 28 17.05 -2.30 -11.00
CA THR A 28 17.00 -1.52 -12.23
C THR A 28 16.45 -0.12 -12.02
N SER A 29 16.90 0.81 -12.86
CA SER A 29 16.41 2.18 -12.94
C SER A 29 16.67 2.73 -14.34
N ARG A 30 15.72 3.52 -14.85
CA ARG A 30 15.92 4.25 -16.12
C ARG A 30 16.76 5.51 -15.91
N SER A 31 16.48 6.28 -14.86
CA SER A 31 17.10 7.60 -14.61
C SER A 31 18.47 7.51 -13.94
N ASP A 32 18.73 6.44 -13.19
CA ASP A 32 19.93 6.31 -12.36
C ASP A 32 20.78 5.07 -12.74
N ALA A 33 20.58 4.54 -13.96
CA ALA A 33 21.43 3.45 -14.49
C ALA A 33 22.91 3.86 -14.46
N GLY A 34 23.77 2.91 -14.05
CA GLY A 34 25.22 3.13 -13.85
C GLY A 34 25.58 3.64 -12.46
N LYS A 35 24.62 4.07 -11.63
CA LYS A 35 24.88 4.43 -10.22
C LYS A 35 24.74 3.22 -9.32
N ARG A 36 25.23 3.31 -8.08
CA ARG A 36 25.01 2.31 -7.03
C ARG A 36 23.90 2.77 -6.11
N LEU A 37 23.07 1.82 -5.61
CA LEU A 37 21.94 2.12 -4.73
C LEU A 37 22.43 2.70 -3.39
N ASP A 38 23.51 2.19 -2.80
CA ASP A 38 24.11 2.71 -1.57
C ASP A 38 24.69 4.13 -1.71
N ARG A 39 24.91 4.63 -2.93
CA ARG A 39 25.29 6.02 -3.19
C ARG A 39 24.10 6.96 -3.31
N LEU A 40 22.96 6.44 -3.78
CA LEU A 40 21.71 7.19 -3.79
C LEU A 40 21.05 7.23 -2.41
N TYR A 41 21.12 6.11 -1.70
CA TYR A 41 20.51 5.91 -0.38
C TYR A 41 21.51 5.28 0.60
N PRO A 42 22.46 6.07 1.14
CA PRO A 42 23.50 5.55 2.04
C PRO A 42 22.95 4.85 3.29
N ARG A 43 21.74 5.26 3.73
CA ARG A 43 21.02 4.66 4.86
C ARG A 43 20.79 3.16 4.66
N TYR A 44 20.44 2.73 3.44
CA TYR A 44 20.05 1.34 3.16
C TYR A 44 21.23 0.39 2.99
N ARG A 45 22.45 0.89 2.70
CA ARG A 45 23.69 0.10 2.60
C ARG A 45 23.63 -1.05 1.60
N VAL A 46 22.79 -0.97 0.57
CA VAL A 46 22.68 -1.98 -0.50
C VAL A 46 23.71 -1.70 -1.60
N PRO A 47 24.81 -2.48 -1.71
CA PRO A 47 25.94 -2.16 -2.60
C PRO A 47 25.70 -2.65 -4.04
N ILE A 48 24.45 -2.63 -4.52
CA ILE A 48 24.10 -3.10 -5.86
C ILE A 48 24.20 -1.96 -6.89
N GLY A 49 24.68 -2.27 -8.08
CA GLY A 49 24.65 -1.38 -9.24
C GLY A 49 23.28 -1.36 -9.89
N LEU A 50 22.82 -0.17 -10.27
CA LEU A 50 21.57 0.01 -11.01
C LEU A 50 21.82 -0.12 -12.50
N SER A 51 21.04 -0.95 -13.18
CA SER A 51 21.05 -1.11 -14.64
C SER A 51 19.73 -0.64 -15.27
N VAL A 52 19.71 -0.51 -16.59
CA VAL A 52 18.43 -0.52 -17.31
C VAL A 52 17.87 -1.94 -17.27
N LEU A 53 16.54 -2.08 -17.19
CA LEU A 53 15.90 -3.40 -17.29
C LEU A 53 16.20 -4.00 -18.66
N ASP A 54 16.84 -5.17 -18.65
CA ASP A 54 17.13 -5.97 -19.82
C ASP A 54 16.44 -7.32 -19.64
N LEU A 55 15.36 -7.52 -20.40
CA LEU A 55 14.52 -8.71 -20.29
C LEU A 55 15.26 -9.99 -20.73
N ASP A 56 16.31 -9.88 -21.54
CA ASP A 56 17.10 -11.02 -22.01
C ASP A 56 18.13 -11.50 -20.99
N ARG A 57 18.25 -10.79 -19.85
CA ARG A 57 19.17 -11.10 -18.75
C ARG A 57 18.45 -11.46 -17.45
N LEU A 58 17.26 -12.05 -17.55
CA LEU A 58 16.46 -12.43 -16.39
C LEU A 58 16.47 -13.95 -16.12
N ASP A 59 17.41 -14.68 -16.70
CA ASP A 59 17.57 -16.11 -16.43
C ASP A 59 17.83 -16.35 -14.93
N GLY A 60 17.08 -17.28 -14.35
CA GLY A 60 17.17 -17.60 -12.93
C GLY A 60 16.50 -16.60 -11.98
N ILE A 61 15.67 -15.70 -12.49
CA ILE A 61 14.84 -14.81 -11.68
C ILE A 61 13.48 -15.45 -11.44
N ASP A 62 13.15 -15.74 -10.18
CA ASP A 62 11.87 -16.33 -9.78
C ASP A 62 10.76 -15.28 -9.67
N ALA A 63 11.09 -14.09 -9.17
CA ALA A 63 10.12 -13.05 -8.89
C ALA A 63 10.66 -11.64 -9.12
N ALA A 64 9.75 -10.68 -9.33
CA ALA A 64 10.07 -9.27 -9.49
C ALA A 64 9.11 -8.39 -8.69
N ILE A 65 9.66 -7.41 -7.97
CA ILE A 65 8.88 -6.28 -7.45
C ILE A 65 9.03 -5.12 -8.43
N VAL A 66 7.91 -4.55 -8.88
CA VAL A 66 7.86 -3.44 -9.83
C VAL A 66 7.38 -2.17 -9.13
N ALA A 67 8.24 -1.15 -9.05
CA ALA A 67 7.97 0.14 -8.42
C ALA A 67 8.08 1.28 -9.44
N TYR A 68 7.31 1.19 -10.51
CA TYR A 68 7.22 2.23 -11.53
C TYR A 68 6.07 3.21 -11.23
N PRO A 69 6.08 4.40 -11.83
CA PRO A 69 4.94 5.32 -11.76
C PRO A 69 3.67 4.66 -12.30
N HIS A 70 2.52 5.08 -11.76
CA HIS A 70 1.20 4.64 -12.21
C HIS A 70 1.02 4.89 -13.72
N GLY A 71 0.43 3.95 -14.43
CA GLY A 71 0.27 3.96 -15.89
C GLY A 71 1.51 3.53 -16.68
N ALA A 72 2.65 3.28 -16.00
CA ALA A 72 3.91 2.92 -16.65
C ALA A 72 4.42 1.51 -16.30
N ALA A 73 3.80 0.83 -15.34
CA ALA A 73 4.22 -0.49 -14.89
C ALA A 73 3.67 -1.62 -15.77
N ALA A 74 2.44 -1.49 -16.25
CA ALA A 74 1.71 -2.55 -16.92
C ALA A 74 2.46 -3.24 -18.08
N PRO A 75 3.11 -2.54 -19.03
CA PRO A 75 3.88 -3.22 -20.09
C PRO A 75 5.07 -4.03 -19.55
N THR A 76 5.71 -3.54 -18.49
CA THR A 76 6.83 -4.26 -17.85
C THR A 76 6.32 -5.50 -17.13
N VAL A 77 5.20 -5.37 -16.41
CA VAL A 77 4.55 -6.50 -15.73
C VAL A 77 4.17 -7.58 -16.74
N ALA A 78 3.55 -7.22 -17.88
CA ALA A 78 3.22 -8.16 -18.94
C ALA A 78 4.45 -8.92 -19.44
N ALA A 79 5.52 -8.21 -19.78
CA ALA A 79 6.75 -8.81 -20.27
C ALA A 79 7.43 -9.75 -19.26
N LEU A 80 7.35 -9.46 -17.96
CA LEU A 80 7.82 -10.33 -16.89
C LEU A 80 6.93 -11.58 -16.75
N ARG A 81 5.61 -11.41 -16.80
CA ARG A 81 4.64 -12.50 -16.71
C ARG A 81 4.75 -13.49 -17.89
N GLU A 82 4.98 -12.98 -19.12
CA GLU A 82 5.25 -13.82 -20.31
C GLU A 82 6.46 -14.75 -20.11
N ARG A 83 7.42 -14.37 -19.26
CA ARG A 83 8.59 -15.19 -18.90
C ARG A 83 8.36 -16.12 -17.71
N GLY A 84 7.12 -16.16 -17.17
CA GLY A 84 6.78 -16.97 -16.00
C GLY A 84 7.27 -16.41 -14.66
N ILE A 85 7.82 -15.18 -14.63
CA ILE A 85 8.30 -14.52 -13.41
C ILE A 85 7.08 -14.10 -12.56
N LEU A 86 7.09 -14.41 -11.25
CA LEU A 86 6.09 -13.90 -10.32
C LEU A 86 6.26 -12.38 -10.16
N VAL A 87 5.15 -11.63 -10.10
CA VAL A 87 5.24 -10.18 -10.05
C VAL A 87 4.43 -9.60 -8.89
N VAL A 88 5.07 -8.76 -8.09
CA VAL A 88 4.44 -7.83 -7.15
C VAL A 88 4.54 -6.43 -7.71
N ASP A 89 3.40 -5.85 -8.10
CA ASP A 89 3.32 -4.48 -8.61
C ASP A 89 2.96 -3.49 -7.50
N LEU A 90 3.79 -2.47 -7.29
CA LEU A 90 3.54 -1.37 -6.35
C LEU A 90 2.82 -0.19 -7.01
N SER A 91 2.59 -0.24 -8.33
CA SER A 91 1.81 0.79 -9.02
C SER A 91 0.30 0.61 -8.82
N ALA A 92 -0.49 1.46 -9.44
CA ALA A 92 -1.96 1.33 -9.41
C ALA A 92 -2.51 0.51 -10.59
N ASP A 93 -1.64 0.02 -11.49
CA ASP A 93 -2.08 -0.46 -12.80
C ASP A 93 -2.98 -1.70 -12.72
N PHE A 94 -2.83 -2.51 -11.68
CA PHE A 94 -3.60 -3.76 -11.51
C PHE A 94 -4.52 -3.79 -10.27
N ARG A 95 -4.72 -2.64 -9.58
CA ARG A 95 -5.51 -2.59 -8.33
C ARG A 95 -7.02 -2.58 -8.55
N LEU A 96 -7.49 -1.85 -9.58
CA LEU A 96 -8.91 -1.69 -9.85
C LEU A 96 -9.43 -2.86 -10.69
N ARG A 97 -10.64 -3.34 -10.36
CA ARG A 97 -11.29 -4.46 -11.04
C ARG A 97 -12.19 -3.99 -12.20
N ASP A 98 -12.67 -2.74 -12.14
CA ASP A 98 -13.52 -2.15 -13.17
C ASP A 98 -12.69 -1.34 -14.17
N PRO A 99 -12.66 -1.72 -15.47
CA PRO A 99 -11.85 -1.05 -16.48
C PRO A 99 -12.32 0.40 -16.74
N ASP A 100 -13.60 0.69 -16.62
CA ASP A 100 -14.12 2.04 -16.84
C ASP A 100 -13.70 2.98 -15.70
N THR A 101 -13.68 2.48 -14.48
CA THR A 101 -13.14 3.20 -13.32
C THR A 101 -11.64 3.43 -13.49
N TYR A 102 -10.87 2.41 -13.90
CA TYR A 102 -9.45 2.57 -14.18
C TYR A 102 -9.20 3.65 -15.25
N ALA A 103 -9.90 3.55 -16.39
CA ALA A 103 -9.75 4.52 -17.48
C ALA A 103 -10.05 5.97 -17.07
N ARG A 104 -11.04 6.17 -16.20
CA ARG A 104 -11.39 7.49 -15.65
C ARG A 104 -10.26 8.11 -14.81
N TRP A 105 -9.54 7.30 -14.03
CA TRP A 105 -8.57 7.78 -13.06
C TRP A 105 -7.13 7.73 -13.53
N TYR A 106 -6.81 6.83 -14.46
CA TYR A 106 -5.42 6.55 -14.89
C TYR A 106 -5.24 6.62 -16.41
N GLY A 107 -6.32 6.64 -17.18
CA GLY A 107 -6.27 6.61 -18.64
C GLY A 107 -6.27 5.19 -19.20
N GLU A 108 -5.74 5.01 -20.40
CA GLU A 108 -5.66 3.71 -21.07
C GLU A 108 -4.71 2.77 -20.34
N HIS A 109 -5.12 1.50 -20.19
CA HIS A 109 -4.31 0.48 -19.52
C HIS A 109 -3.24 -0.07 -20.47
N GLY A 110 -1.97 -0.10 -20.02
CA GLY A 110 -0.83 -0.50 -20.85
C GLY A 110 -0.67 -2.00 -21.10
N ALA A 111 -1.52 -2.85 -20.49
CA ALA A 111 -1.58 -4.31 -20.68
C ALA A 111 -3.01 -4.81 -20.45
N PRO A 112 -3.96 -4.49 -21.34
CA PRO A 112 -5.38 -4.79 -21.13
C PRO A 112 -5.67 -6.29 -21.00
N GLU A 113 -4.85 -7.15 -21.58
CA GLU A 113 -4.95 -8.61 -21.50
C GLU A 113 -4.72 -9.16 -20.09
N LEU A 114 -4.01 -8.42 -19.23
CA LEU A 114 -3.78 -8.77 -17.83
C LEU A 114 -4.70 -8.02 -16.87
N PHE A 115 -5.57 -7.13 -17.36
CA PHE A 115 -6.47 -6.38 -16.50
C PHE A 115 -7.39 -7.30 -15.71
N GLY A 116 -7.50 -7.09 -14.40
CA GLY A 116 -8.32 -7.92 -13.50
C GLY A 116 -7.72 -9.29 -13.13
N THR A 117 -6.51 -9.65 -13.62
CA THR A 117 -5.85 -10.92 -13.25
C THR A 117 -5.01 -10.81 -11.98
N GLY A 118 -4.65 -9.60 -11.57
CA GLY A 118 -3.87 -9.35 -10.34
C GLY A 118 -4.72 -9.56 -9.09
N VAL A 119 -4.16 -10.27 -8.09
CA VAL A 119 -4.75 -10.35 -6.76
C VAL A 119 -4.45 -9.05 -6.01
N TYR A 120 -5.46 -8.47 -5.38
CA TYR A 120 -5.28 -7.28 -4.55
C TYR A 120 -4.47 -7.62 -3.29
N GLY A 121 -3.32 -6.99 -3.13
CA GLY A 121 -2.29 -7.37 -2.19
C GLY A 121 -2.46 -6.80 -0.77
N LEU A 122 -3.69 -6.67 -0.26
CA LEU A 122 -3.95 -6.42 1.15
C LEU A 122 -3.98 -7.77 1.87
N THR A 123 -2.85 -8.14 2.43
CA THR A 123 -2.57 -9.49 2.93
C THR A 123 -3.62 -9.98 3.91
N GLU A 124 -4.03 -9.13 4.83
CA GLU A 124 -5.00 -9.45 5.88
C GLU A 124 -6.38 -9.83 5.32
N LEU A 125 -6.72 -9.42 4.09
CA LEU A 125 -8.00 -9.73 3.46
C LEU A 125 -7.91 -10.88 2.44
N TYR A 126 -6.75 -11.05 1.79
CA TYR A 126 -6.62 -11.91 0.61
C TYR A 126 -5.50 -12.96 0.73
N ARG A 127 -5.06 -13.28 1.96
CA ARG A 127 -3.91 -14.17 2.25
C ARG A 127 -3.94 -15.49 1.46
N ASP A 128 -5.07 -16.19 1.42
CA ASP A 128 -5.16 -17.47 0.72
C ASP A 128 -5.02 -17.30 -0.80
N GLN A 129 -5.60 -16.24 -1.37
CA GLN A 129 -5.49 -15.94 -2.80
C GLN A 129 -4.06 -15.53 -3.17
N LEU A 130 -3.35 -14.85 -2.28
CA LEU A 130 -1.97 -14.42 -2.48
C LEU A 130 -1.00 -15.58 -2.56
N ARG A 131 -1.25 -16.68 -1.86
CA ARG A 131 -0.43 -17.91 -1.92
C ARG A 131 -0.41 -18.56 -3.31
N GLU A 132 -1.47 -18.36 -4.07
CA GLU A 132 -1.64 -18.94 -5.42
C GLU A 132 -1.42 -17.89 -6.53
N ALA A 133 -1.19 -16.63 -6.14
CA ALA A 133 -1.09 -15.53 -7.07
C ALA A 133 0.22 -15.59 -7.88
N THR A 134 0.12 -15.20 -9.14
CA THR A 134 1.28 -15.00 -10.01
C THR A 134 1.51 -13.52 -10.33
N LEU A 135 0.49 -12.70 -10.11
CA LEU A 135 0.53 -11.24 -10.16
C LEU A 135 -0.21 -10.69 -8.95
N VAL A 136 0.44 -9.83 -8.19
CA VAL A 136 -0.13 -9.14 -7.03
C VAL A 136 -0.06 -7.63 -7.24
N ALA A 137 -1.17 -6.96 -7.02
CA ALA A 137 -1.28 -5.52 -7.02
C ALA A 137 -1.27 -5.00 -5.57
N THR A 138 -0.13 -4.51 -5.10
CA THR A 138 0.00 -3.95 -3.75
C THR A 138 -0.87 -2.70 -3.62
N PRO A 139 -1.70 -2.56 -2.58
CA PRO A 139 -2.57 -1.40 -2.34
C PRO A 139 -1.84 -0.06 -2.30
N GLY A 140 -2.57 1.02 -2.50
CA GLY A 140 -2.11 2.35 -2.11
C GLY A 140 -2.00 2.48 -0.58
N CYS A 141 -1.16 3.39 -0.10
CA CYS A 141 -0.98 3.60 1.34
C CYS A 141 -2.29 3.98 2.03
N TYR A 142 -3.01 4.99 1.51
CA TYR A 142 -4.31 5.38 2.06
C TYR A 142 -5.37 4.26 2.03
N PRO A 143 -5.53 3.48 0.95
CA PRO A 143 -6.37 2.28 0.96
C PRO A 143 -5.94 1.27 2.02
N THR A 144 -4.65 0.98 2.18
CA THR A 144 -4.15 0.09 3.22
C THR A 144 -4.64 0.51 4.61
N ALA A 145 -4.36 1.75 5.01
CA ALA A 145 -4.76 2.25 6.32
C ALA A 145 -6.29 2.31 6.48
N SER A 146 -6.98 2.87 5.49
CA SER A 146 -8.43 3.13 5.60
C SER A 146 -9.25 1.83 5.55
N VAL A 147 -8.87 0.88 4.69
CA VAL A 147 -9.57 -0.40 4.61
C VAL A 147 -9.30 -1.22 5.87
N LEU A 148 -8.07 -1.29 6.39
CA LEU A 148 -7.80 -1.97 7.65
C LEU A 148 -8.54 -1.32 8.84
N ALA A 149 -8.71 0.01 8.84
CA ALA A 149 -9.52 0.67 9.86
C ALA A 149 -10.99 0.28 9.78
N LEU A 150 -11.54 0.00 8.60
CA LEU A 150 -12.97 -0.18 8.36
C LEU A 150 -13.40 -1.62 8.11
N ALA A 151 -12.47 -2.53 7.78
CA ALA A 151 -12.79 -3.90 7.38
C ALA A 151 -13.67 -4.66 8.38
N PRO A 152 -13.42 -4.60 9.72
CA PRO A 152 -14.29 -5.32 10.66
C PRO A 152 -15.74 -4.87 10.64
N LEU A 153 -16.02 -3.60 10.29
CA LEU A 153 -17.36 -3.05 10.15
C LEU A 153 -17.97 -3.39 8.77
N ALA A 154 -17.13 -3.31 7.72
CA ALA A 154 -17.54 -3.60 6.36
C ALA A 154 -17.96 -5.07 6.18
N GLU A 155 -17.20 -6.01 6.76
CA GLU A 155 -17.50 -7.46 6.74
C GLU A 155 -18.85 -7.82 7.40
N GLN A 156 -19.38 -6.95 8.26
CA GLN A 156 -20.69 -7.09 8.89
C GLN A 156 -21.80 -6.32 8.15
N GLY A 157 -21.50 -5.67 7.03
CA GLY A 157 -22.47 -4.86 6.29
C GLY A 157 -22.95 -3.60 7.05
N LEU A 158 -22.18 -3.13 8.03
CA LEU A 158 -22.61 -2.07 8.94
C LEU A 158 -22.45 -0.65 8.39
N LEU A 159 -21.60 -0.45 7.37
CA LEU A 159 -21.28 0.89 6.86
C LEU A 159 -22.37 1.40 5.93
N SER A 160 -22.95 2.58 6.22
CA SER A 160 -23.90 3.25 5.33
C SER A 160 -23.30 4.48 4.64
N GLU A 161 -22.38 5.18 5.28
CA GLU A 161 -21.64 6.33 4.75
C GLU A 161 -20.29 6.45 5.45
N VAL A 162 -19.25 6.84 4.70
CA VAL A 162 -17.89 6.95 5.22
C VAL A 162 -17.26 8.28 4.81
N PHE A 163 -16.67 8.99 5.78
CA PHE A 163 -15.82 10.16 5.57
C PHE A 163 -14.44 9.85 6.09
N ILE A 164 -13.41 10.12 5.27
CA ILE A 164 -12.02 9.86 5.63
C ILE A 164 -11.23 11.15 5.52
N ALA A 165 -10.65 11.58 6.65
CA ALA A 165 -9.61 12.59 6.70
C ALA A 165 -8.28 11.86 6.93
N ALA A 166 -7.44 11.80 5.91
CA ALA A 166 -6.15 11.11 5.99
C ALA A 166 -5.00 12.12 5.96
N MET A 167 -3.97 11.87 6.76
CA MET A 167 -2.81 12.74 6.93
C MET A 167 -1.55 11.95 6.58
N GLN A 168 -0.64 12.52 5.78
CA GLN A 168 0.54 11.80 5.29
C GLN A 168 1.76 12.70 5.22
N GLY A 169 2.92 12.08 5.42
CA GLY A 169 4.22 12.68 5.16
C GLY A 169 4.52 12.85 3.66
N THR A 170 5.49 13.70 3.35
CA THR A 170 5.83 14.11 1.97
C THR A 170 6.44 12.99 1.12
N SER A 171 6.98 11.94 1.73
CA SER A 171 7.52 10.78 0.98
C SER A 171 6.50 10.10 0.06
N GLY A 172 5.18 10.24 0.35
CA GLY A 172 4.11 9.76 -0.51
C GLY A 172 4.01 10.44 -1.88
N TYR A 173 4.61 11.60 -2.06
CA TYR A 173 4.74 12.25 -3.38
C TYR A 173 5.84 11.62 -4.25
N GLY A 174 6.71 10.79 -3.66
CA GLY A 174 7.84 10.20 -4.35
C GLY A 174 9.06 11.13 -4.42
N ARG A 175 10.04 10.72 -5.21
CA ARG A 175 11.35 11.39 -5.32
C ARG A 175 11.35 12.59 -6.28
N SER A 176 10.37 12.70 -7.14
CA SER A 176 10.31 13.78 -8.14
C SER A 176 10.17 15.15 -7.47
N SER A 177 10.86 16.16 -8.00
CA SER A 177 10.67 17.54 -7.57
C SER A 177 9.26 18.01 -7.87
N ASP A 178 8.60 18.61 -6.87
CA ASP A 178 7.29 19.20 -6.98
C ASP A 178 7.25 20.44 -6.07
N ASP A 179 6.76 21.56 -6.56
CA ASP A 179 6.70 22.80 -5.80
C ASP A 179 5.84 22.67 -4.53
N THR A 180 4.84 21.76 -4.57
CA THR A 180 3.95 21.49 -3.43
C THR A 180 4.69 20.89 -2.24
N VAL A 181 5.71 20.05 -2.49
CA VAL A 181 6.50 19.37 -1.44
C VAL A 181 7.89 19.96 -1.26
N HIS A 182 8.15 21.12 -1.85
CA HIS A 182 9.38 21.85 -1.61
C HIS A 182 9.49 22.23 -0.13
N PHE A 183 10.71 22.20 0.43
CA PHE A 183 10.94 22.43 1.87
C PHE A 183 10.28 23.71 2.39
N SER A 184 10.43 24.84 1.68
CA SER A 184 9.83 26.12 2.09
C SER A 184 8.30 26.15 1.98
N ALA A 185 7.69 25.29 1.17
CA ALA A 185 6.23 25.17 1.07
C ALA A 185 5.65 24.30 2.17
N MET A 186 6.42 23.29 2.61
CA MET A 186 5.97 22.29 3.59
C MET A 186 6.34 22.61 5.04
N THR A 187 7.46 23.30 5.28
CA THR A 187 7.89 23.62 6.64
C THR A 187 6.82 24.42 7.38
N GLU A 188 6.46 23.99 8.59
CA GLU A 188 5.44 24.61 9.45
C GLU A 188 4.05 24.73 8.79
N ASN A 189 3.74 23.87 7.80
CA ASN A 189 2.51 23.92 7.02
C ASN A 189 1.84 22.55 6.94
N ALA A 190 0.51 22.53 6.99
CA ALA A 190 -0.31 21.36 6.73
C ALA A 190 -1.54 21.80 5.91
N PHE A 191 -1.87 21.07 4.86
CA PHE A 191 -2.98 21.46 3.98
C PHE A 191 -3.63 20.26 3.29
N PRO A 192 -4.95 20.33 2.98
CA PRO A 192 -5.63 19.35 2.16
C PRO A 192 -5.19 19.49 0.69
N TYR A 193 -5.13 18.37 -0.03
CA TYR A 193 -4.80 18.37 -1.46
C TYR A 193 -5.72 17.41 -2.22
N LYS A 194 -5.83 17.59 -3.54
CA LYS A 194 -6.72 16.79 -4.41
C LYS A 194 -8.14 16.62 -3.84
N THR A 195 -8.71 17.70 -3.31
CA THR A 195 -10.01 17.72 -2.63
C THR A 195 -11.19 17.43 -3.55
N GLU A 196 -11.05 17.68 -4.87
CA GLU A 196 -12.07 17.39 -5.87
C GLU A 196 -12.07 15.91 -6.32
N GLY A 197 -11.05 15.15 -5.93
CA GLY A 197 -10.93 13.73 -6.21
C GLY A 197 -9.51 13.20 -6.07
N HIS A 198 -9.36 12.11 -5.36
CA HIS A 198 -8.10 11.40 -5.19
C HIS A 198 -8.21 9.98 -5.73
N ARG A 199 -7.17 9.52 -6.44
CA ARG A 199 -7.13 8.21 -7.11
C ARG A 199 -7.29 7.01 -6.17
N HIS A 200 -7.06 7.17 -4.86
CA HIS A 200 -7.27 6.11 -3.87
C HIS A 200 -8.75 5.95 -3.43
N ARG A 201 -9.62 6.94 -3.70
CA ARG A 201 -11.03 6.82 -3.33
C ARG A 201 -11.72 5.61 -3.99
N PRO A 202 -11.68 5.42 -5.31
CA PRO A 202 -12.33 4.27 -5.94
C PRO A 202 -11.75 2.92 -5.47
N GLU A 203 -10.48 2.88 -5.10
CA GLU A 203 -9.83 1.71 -4.53
C GLU A 203 -10.41 1.36 -3.15
N ILE A 204 -10.61 2.35 -2.28
CA ILE A 204 -11.27 2.17 -0.97
C ILE A 204 -12.73 1.73 -1.16
N GLU A 205 -13.49 2.40 -2.03
CA GLU A 205 -14.89 2.07 -2.33
C GLU A 205 -15.03 0.63 -2.84
N GLN A 206 -14.12 0.20 -3.73
CA GLN A 206 -14.07 -1.16 -4.27
C GLN A 206 -13.88 -2.20 -3.16
N GLU A 207 -12.94 -1.97 -2.25
CA GLU A 207 -12.63 -2.94 -1.19
C GLU A 207 -13.72 -2.99 -0.12
N LEU A 208 -14.29 -1.86 0.28
CA LEU A 208 -15.43 -1.85 1.20
C LEU A 208 -16.67 -2.55 0.60
N ALA A 209 -16.91 -2.38 -0.70
CA ALA A 209 -17.99 -3.08 -1.40
C ALA A 209 -17.72 -4.60 -1.48
N ALA A 210 -16.50 -5.01 -1.73
CA ALA A 210 -16.10 -6.42 -1.75
C ALA A 210 -16.25 -7.10 -0.38
N LEU A 211 -16.10 -6.35 0.70
CA LEU A 211 -16.32 -6.81 2.08
C LEU A 211 -17.80 -6.82 2.50
N GLY A 212 -18.72 -6.36 1.65
CA GLY A 212 -20.16 -6.38 1.92
C GLY A 212 -20.78 -5.01 2.29
N SER A 213 -20.02 -3.94 2.28
CA SER A 213 -20.49 -2.58 2.59
C SER A 213 -20.23 -1.61 1.43
N PRO A 214 -21.07 -1.54 0.40
CA PRO A 214 -20.93 -0.61 -0.71
C PRO A 214 -21.30 0.84 -0.29
N ALA A 215 -20.62 1.35 0.73
CA ALA A 215 -20.86 2.69 1.27
C ALA A 215 -20.16 3.77 0.41
N PRO A 216 -20.81 4.91 0.15
CA PRO A 216 -20.16 6.04 -0.47
C PRO A 216 -19.05 6.60 0.41
N VAL A 217 -17.90 6.92 -0.20
CA VAL A 217 -16.72 7.42 0.49
C VAL A 217 -16.42 8.87 0.11
N THR A 218 -16.40 9.76 1.09
CA THR A 218 -15.79 11.09 0.97
C THR A 218 -14.36 11.01 1.51
N PHE A 219 -13.37 11.26 0.66
CA PHE A 219 -11.96 11.12 1.00
C PHE A 219 -11.21 12.44 0.81
N VAL A 220 -10.58 12.93 1.87
CA VAL A 220 -9.79 14.17 1.87
C VAL A 220 -8.39 13.90 2.46
N PRO A 221 -7.36 13.82 1.61
CA PRO A 221 -5.99 13.67 2.09
C PRO A 221 -5.37 15.02 2.47
N HIS A 222 -4.47 15.00 3.45
CA HIS A 222 -3.70 16.14 3.90
C HIS A 222 -2.22 15.81 3.89
N LEU A 223 -1.40 16.77 3.50
CA LEU A 223 0.05 16.72 3.67
C LEU A 223 0.45 17.35 4.99
N LEU A 224 1.38 16.69 5.66
CA LEU A 224 2.02 17.16 6.88
C LEU A 224 3.51 17.43 6.63
N PRO A 225 4.15 18.31 7.41
CA PRO A 225 5.58 18.59 7.34
C PRO A 225 6.39 17.46 8.01
N LEU A 226 6.15 16.24 7.56
CA LEU A 226 6.79 15.00 7.98
C LEU A 226 7.40 14.32 6.77
N ASP A 227 8.42 13.50 6.96
CA ASP A 227 8.95 12.63 5.92
C ASP A 227 8.00 11.43 5.72
N GLN A 228 7.86 10.57 6.74
CA GLN A 228 7.11 9.31 6.68
C GLN A 228 6.04 9.26 7.76
N GLY A 229 5.02 8.46 7.49
CA GLY A 229 3.89 8.18 8.36
C GLY A 229 2.57 8.61 7.74
N GLU A 230 1.55 7.83 7.96
CA GLU A 230 0.18 8.06 7.50
C GLU A 230 -0.82 7.71 8.59
N LEU A 231 -1.73 8.63 8.86
CA LEU A 231 -2.84 8.46 9.79
C LEU A 231 -4.16 8.67 9.06
N SER A 232 -4.96 7.62 8.96
CA SER A 232 -6.34 7.69 8.47
C SER A 232 -7.30 7.82 9.64
N THR A 233 -8.17 8.84 9.59
CA THR A 233 -9.32 9.01 10.49
C THR A 233 -10.59 8.78 9.69
N CYS A 234 -11.27 7.68 9.98
CA CYS A 234 -12.46 7.24 9.26
C CYS A 234 -13.68 7.45 10.14
N PHE A 235 -14.55 8.36 9.74
CA PHE A 235 -15.86 8.58 10.35
C PHE A 235 -16.88 7.74 9.60
N ALA A 236 -17.58 6.84 10.30
CA ALA A 236 -18.56 5.97 9.69
C ALA A 236 -19.94 6.14 10.35
N THR A 237 -20.97 6.24 9.53
CA THR A 237 -22.35 6.10 9.97
C THR A 237 -22.74 4.63 9.84
N LEU A 238 -23.28 4.04 10.92
CA LEU A 238 -23.75 2.66 10.89
C LEU A 238 -25.19 2.58 10.42
N GLY A 239 -25.51 1.56 9.62
CA GLY A 239 -26.89 1.28 9.21
C GLY A 239 -27.78 0.84 10.37
N GLU A 240 -27.20 0.21 11.39
CA GLU A 240 -27.91 -0.24 12.60
C GLU A 240 -27.14 0.17 13.86
N PRO A 241 -27.85 0.51 14.96
CA PRO A 241 -27.23 0.81 16.24
C PRO A 241 -26.46 -0.39 16.78
N THR A 242 -25.17 -0.22 17.07
CA THR A 242 -24.29 -1.27 17.59
C THR A 242 -23.59 -0.76 18.85
N SER A 243 -23.46 -1.61 19.86
CA SER A 243 -22.79 -1.21 21.13
C SER A 243 -21.28 -1.07 20.94
N LYS A 244 -20.65 -0.27 21.77
CA LYS A 244 -19.20 -0.09 21.78
C LYS A 244 -18.44 -1.39 22.01
N GLU A 245 -18.97 -2.22 22.93
CA GLU A 245 -18.39 -3.53 23.26
C GLU A 245 -18.47 -4.48 22.06
N ALA A 246 -19.62 -4.52 21.35
CA ALA A 246 -19.77 -5.34 20.17
C ALA A 246 -18.79 -4.92 19.06
N ILE A 247 -18.63 -3.61 18.81
CA ILE A 247 -17.67 -3.10 17.83
C ILE A 247 -16.23 -3.46 18.21
N ARG A 248 -15.82 -3.24 19.46
CA ARG A 248 -14.47 -3.63 19.92
C ARG A 248 -14.22 -5.12 19.75
N SER A 249 -15.23 -5.95 20.03
CA SER A 249 -15.16 -7.41 19.82
C SER A 249 -14.94 -7.79 18.37
N LEU A 250 -15.54 -7.08 17.40
CA LEU A 250 -15.32 -7.31 15.97
C LEU A 250 -13.83 -7.08 15.61
N TYR A 251 -13.25 -5.98 16.08
CA TYR A 251 -11.82 -5.68 15.82
C TYR A 251 -10.89 -6.69 16.46
N ALA A 252 -11.12 -7.03 17.74
CA ALA A 252 -10.32 -8.02 18.44
C ALA A 252 -10.40 -9.41 17.78
N LYS A 253 -11.58 -9.82 17.33
CA LYS A 253 -11.77 -11.08 16.61
C LYS A 253 -11.09 -11.06 15.24
N ARG A 254 -11.18 -9.93 14.53
CA ARG A 254 -10.67 -9.83 13.16
C ARG A 254 -9.15 -9.78 13.11
N TYR A 255 -8.52 -9.11 14.07
CA TYR A 255 -7.09 -8.84 14.05
C TYR A 255 -6.28 -9.55 15.15
N GLY A 256 -6.92 -10.39 15.97
CA GLY A 256 -6.24 -11.04 17.11
C GLY A 256 -5.06 -11.92 16.73
N ASP A 257 -5.10 -12.52 15.56
CA ASP A 257 -4.05 -13.41 15.04
C ASP A 257 -3.23 -12.78 13.89
N GLU A 258 -3.46 -11.48 13.58
CA GLU A 258 -2.73 -10.81 12.50
C GLU A 258 -1.34 -10.35 12.99
N PRO A 259 -0.25 -10.74 12.31
CA PRO A 259 1.10 -10.44 12.78
C PRO A 259 1.45 -8.96 12.73
N PHE A 260 0.81 -8.19 11.83
CA PHE A 260 1.15 -6.80 11.57
C PHE A 260 0.01 -5.82 11.81
N VAL A 261 -1.14 -6.25 12.34
CA VAL A 261 -2.24 -5.36 12.67
C VAL A 261 -2.54 -5.42 14.17
N HIS A 262 -2.36 -4.32 14.86
CA HIS A 262 -2.50 -4.23 16.30
C HIS A 262 -3.68 -3.35 16.70
N VAL A 263 -4.66 -3.94 17.39
CA VAL A 263 -5.81 -3.21 17.94
C VAL A 263 -5.42 -2.59 19.28
N LEU A 264 -5.42 -1.26 19.35
CA LEU A 264 -5.00 -0.51 20.51
C LEU A 264 -6.16 -0.15 21.44
N ASP A 265 -5.85 0.10 22.73
CA ASP A 265 -6.80 0.62 23.71
C ASP A 265 -7.02 2.15 23.60
N GLY A 266 -6.18 2.85 22.84
CA GLY A 266 -6.24 4.30 22.63
C GLY A 266 -5.77 4.70 21.22
N PRO A 267 -5.87 6.00 20.86
CA PRO A 267 -5.53 6.48 19.53
C PRO A 267 -4.07 6.17 19.13
N PRO A 268 -3.85 5.72 17.88
CA PRO A 268 -2.51 5.43 17.38
C PRO A 268 -1.70 6.72 17.13
N ASN A 269 -0.37 6.57 17.05
CA ASN A 269 0.52 7.66 16.66
C ASN A 269 1.55 7.21 15.61
N LEU A 270 2.00 8.15 14.78
CA LEU A 270 2.86 7.87 13.63
C LEU A 270 4.28 7.40 14.00
N ARG A 271 4.79 7.82 15.16
CA ARG A 271 6.14 7.42 15.58
C ARG A 271 6.24 5.96 15.95
N ALA A 272 5.14 5.36 16.41
CA ALA A 272 5.11 3.97 16.83
C ALA A 272 5.19 2.99 15.64
N VAL A 273 4.73 3.40 14.47
CA VAL A 273 4.70 2.56 13.25
C VAL A 273 5.78 2.90 12.23
N ARG A 274 6.57 3.94 12.51
CA ARG A 274 7.61 4.41 11.59
C ARG A 274 8.70 3.37 11.39
N ASP A 275 9.10 3.16 10.14
CA ASP A 275 10.09 2.16 9.72
C ASP A 275 9.71 0.70 10.09
N THR A 276 8.40 0.40 10.15
CA THR A 276 7.86 -0.94 10.43
C THR A 276 6.81 -1.37 9.41
N ASN A 277 6.51 -2.68 9.36
CA ASN A 277 5.39 -3.24 8.60
C ASN A 277 4.08 -3.24 9.39
N GLU A 278 3.99 -2.49 10.50
CA GLU A 278 2.83 -2.51 11.39
C GLU A 278 1.73 -1.55 10.96
N CYS A 279 0.49 -1.94 11.25
CA CYS A 279 -0.70 -1.09 11.24
C CYS A 279 -1.31 -1.05 12.63
N HIS A 280 -1.37 0.12 13.25
CA HIS A 280 -2.00 0.33 14.54
C HIS A 280 -3.42 0.84 14.35
N VAL A 281 -4.41 0.09 14.81
CA VAL A 281 -5.83 0.38 14.65
C VAL A 281 -6.47 0.69 16.01
N TYR A 282 -7.33 1.69 16.05
CA TYR A 282 -8.17 2.01 17.19
C TYR A 282 -9.59 2.37 16.73
N VAL A 283 -10.59 1.98 17.51
CA VAL A 283 -12.00 2.30 17.23
C VAL A 283 -12.70 2.85 18.45
N THR A 284 -13.51 3.88 18.24
CA THR A 284 -14.39 4.45 19.25
C THR A 284 -15.81 4.67 18.70
N VAL A 285 -16.79 4.65 19.57
CA VAL A 285 -18.21 4.90 19.25
C VAL A 285 -18.65 6.17 19.95
N GLU A 286 -19.17 7.10 19.18
CA GLU A 286 -19.78 8.32 19.70
C GLU A 286 -21.23 8.09 20.17
N GLU A 287 -21.76 8.99 21.02
CA GLU A 287 -23.09 8.90 21.62
C GLU A 287 -24.24 8.74 20.63
N ARG A 288 -24.08 9.18 19.38
CA ARG A 288 -25.09 9.11 18.33
C ARG A 288 -24.97 7.88 17.42
N GLY A 289 -24.21 6.86 17.84
CA GLY A 289 -24.01 5.65 17.04
C GLY A 289 -23.09 5.83 15.84
N ARG A 290 -22.34 6.94 15.77
CA ARG A 290 -21.25 7.09 14.82
C ARG A 290 -20.01 6.40 15.33
N VAL A 291 -19.28 5.79 14.42
CA VAL A 291 -18.00 5.18 14.71
C VAL A 291 -16.89 6.04 14.14
N VAL A 292 -15.84 6.19 14.92
CA VAL A 292 -14.58 6.75 14.42
C VAL A 292 -13.52 5.68 14.56
N ALA A 293 -13.01 5.23 13.40
CA ALA A 293 -11.92 4.27 13.30
C ALA A 293 -10.64 4.97 12.83
N PHE A 294 -9.53 4.60 13.44
CA PHE A 294 -8.22 5.17 13.15
C PHE A 294 -7.28 4.06 12.72
N ALA A 295 -6.43 4.34 11.74
CA ALA A 295 -5.28 3.50 11.43
C ALA A 295 -4.05 4.35 11.20
N ALA A 296 -2.93 3.95 11.80
CA ALA A 296 -1.62 4.52 11.55
C ALA A 296 -0.72 3.47 10.93
N ILE A 297 0.00 3.84 9.87
CA ILE A 297 1.02 3.03 9.19
C ILE A 297 2.22 3.91 8.84
N ASP A 298 3.33 3.28 8.50
CA ASP A 298 4.35 3.95 7.68
C ASP A 298 3.95 3.83 6.20
N ASN A 299 3.79 4.96 5.51
CA ASN A 299 3.27 5.02 4.15
C ASN A 299 4.18 4.42 3.09
N ILE A 300 5.49 4.31 3.33
CA ILE A 300 6.43 3.66 2.41
C ILE A 300 6.81 2.23 2.83
N TRP A 301 6.58 1.86 4.10
CA TRP A 301 6.70 0.49 4.59
C TRP A 301 5.39 -0.29 4.37
N LYS A 302 4.55 -0.42 5.41
CA LYS A 302 3.25 -1.13 5.32
C LYS A 302 2.35 -0.57 4.23
N GLY A 303 2.46 0.73 3.94
CA GLY A 303 1.74 1.39 2.86
C GLY A 303 2.22 1.06 1.44
N ALA A 304 3.37 0.39 1.27
CA ALA A 304 3.92 0.07 -0.04
C ALA A 304 4.96 -1.07 -0.01
N SER A 305 6.23 -0.78 0.36
CA SER A 305 7.39 -1.64 0.09
C SER A 305 7.38 -2.92 0.90
N SER A 306 7.20 -2.83 2.22
CA SER A 306 7.20 -4.00 3.09
C SER A 306 5.95 -4.85 2.90
N GLN A 307 4.79 -4.25 2.62
CA GLN A 307 3.60 -4.99 2.21
C GLN A 307 3.83 -5.75 0.89
N GLY A 308 4.54 -5.14 -0.05
CA GLY A 308 4.95 -5.84 -1.28
C GLY A 308 5.85 -7.04 -1.01
N VAL A 309 6.77 -6.97 -0.05
CA VAL A 309 7.59 -8.11 0.38
C VAL A 309 6.77 -9.13 1.16
N GLN A 310 5.86 -8.70 2.04
CA GLN A 310 4.91 -9.58 2.72
C GLN A 310 4.08 -10.42 1.73
N ASN A 311 3.58 -9.80 0.67
CA ASN A 311 2.90 -10.49 -0.42
C ASN A 311 3.84 -11.47 -1.16
N LEU A 312 5.07 -11.05 -1.45
CA LEU A 312 6.07 -11.89 -2.11
C LEU A 312 6.40 -13.13 -1.29
N ASN A 313 6.51 -13.01 0.04
CA ASN A 313 6.72 -14.14 0.93
C ASN A 313 5.63 -15.21 0.77
N LEU A 314 4.36 -14.79 0.76
CA LEU A 314 3.23 -15.70 0.56
C LEU A 314 3.24 -16.34 -0.83
N MET A 315 3.51 -15.57 -1.90
CA MET A 315 3.61 -16.08 -3.27
C MET A 315 4.69 -17.16 -3.42
N LEU A 316 5.79 -17.03 -2.67
CA LEU A 316 6.92 -17.95 -2.68
C LEU A 316 6.78 -19.10 -1.65
N GLY A 317 5.71 -19.11 -0.85
CA GLY A 317 5.48 -20.11 0.21
C GLY A 317 6.43 -19.97 1.40
N LEU A 318 7.02 -18.77 1.60
CA LEU A 318 7.86 -18.43 2.75
C LEU A 318 7.01 -18.04 3.96
N ASP A 319 7.66 -17.91 5.12
CA ASP A 319 7.02 -17.30 6.29
C ASP A 319 6.63 -15.86 5.98
N GLU A 320 5.36 -15.51 6.23
CA GLU A 320 4.79 -14.19 5.93
C GLU A 320 5.58 -13.05 6.57
N THR A 321 6.17 -13.29 7.73
CA THR A 321 6.87 -12.29 8.54
C THR A 321 8.37 -12.20 8.26
N ALA A 322 8.90 -13.11 7.44
CA ALA A 322 10.34 -13.16 7.15
C ALA A 322 10.86 -11.82 6.60
N GLY A 323 11.93 -11.31 7.19
CA GLY A 323 12.56 -10.05 6.82
C GLY A 323 11.75 -8.77 7.15
N LEU A 324 10.64 -8.88 7.92
CA LEU A 324 9.73 -7.77 8.20
C LEU A 324 9.54 -7.44 9.70
N LEU A 325 10.05 -8.28 10.60
CA LEU A 325 10.05 -8.08 12.05
C LEU A 325 11.28 -7.35 12.53
#